data_435a40294a4914daf81adbbd3efa8784
#
_entry.id   435a40294a4914daf81adbbd3efa8784
#
_cell.length_a   1.000
_cell.length_b   1.000
_cell.length_c   1.000
_cell.angle_alpha   90.00
_cell.angle_beta   90.00
_cell.angle_gamma   90.00
#
_symmetry.space_group_name_H-M   'P 1'
#
loop_
_entity.id
_entity.type
_entity.pdbx_description
1 polymer ?
#
loop_
_entity_poly.entity_id
_entity_poly.type
_entity_poly.pdbx_seq_one_letter_code
_entity_poly.pdbx_strand_id
1 'polypeptide(L)'
;MEANDGRQAQGAYIPQELLKEISKVNNRLLIGIPRERCEAEKRLPLTPEAVDMLTDCGHRVLVESGAGLGINYSDNHFSEAGAEIVDTPAEVFQADLILKILPPLPVEIALMRPRTTVFSLVQFNLFAQEAFELMMAKRITAISYELMADEYNRFPVLNVTSEIEGAASITIASELLSNTQGGKGILLGGIPGVSPTEVVIIGAGNAGTVAARAALALGASVKVFDDDINKLRIIQQVLGQGLFTSTFHPNVLHNAFRSADVVIGAMRYINTRHRYIIAEDMIRIMKRGALVIDLRINQGGCFETTC
;
A
#
# COMPACT_ATOMS: atom_id res chain seq x y z
N MET A 1 54.43 11.96 41.85
CA MET A 1 54.33 11.91 40.37
C MET A 1 53.38 10.80 40.04
N GLU A 2 52.09 11.12 40.02
CA GLU A 2 51.02 10.18 39.80
C GLU A 2 50.71 10.08 38.31
N ALA A 3 50.75 8.87 37.79
CA ALA A 3 50.37 8.56 36.41
C ALA A 3 48.85 8.48 36.30
N ASN A 4 48.30 9.35 35.50
CA ASN A 4 46.87 9.44 35.21
C ASN A 4 46.48 8.36 34.15
N ASP A 5 45.83 7.30 34.60
CA ASP A 5 45.37 6.19 33.77
C ASP A 5 44.00 6.55 33.15
N GLY A 6 44.06 7.11 31.95
CA GLY A 6 42.87 7.51 31.16
C GLY A 6 42.19 6.31 30.49
N ARG A 7 41.41 5.54 31.21
CA ARG A 7 40.49 4.58 30.61
C ARG A 7 39.28 5.31 30.03
N GLN A 8 39.29 5.49 28.71
CA GLN A 8 38.08 5.85 27.97
C GLN A 8 37.08 4.68 28.08
N ALA A 9 35.95 4.93 28.74
CA ALA A 9 34.82 4.03 28.76
C ALA A 9 34.28 3.89 27.32
N GLN A 10 34.42 2.69 26.77
CA GLN A 10 33.72 2.31 25.55
C GLN A 10 32.22 2.38 25.85
N GLY A 11 31.54 3.34 25.23
CA GLY A 11 30.09 3.45 25.30
C GLY A 11 29.45 2.17 24.75
N ALA A 12 28.83 1.39 25.62
CA ALA A 12 28.00 0.29 25.22
C ALA A 12 26.87 0.84 24.33
N TYR A 13 26.76 0.36 23.11
CA TYR A 13 25.58 0.57 22.28
C TYR A 13 24.39 -0.07 22.97
N ILE A 14 23.59 0.71 23.65
CA ILE A 14 22.28 0.31 24.15
C ILE A 14 21.34 0.40 22.94
N PRO A 15 20.68 -0.69 22.53
CA PRO A 15 19.67 -0.62 21.48
C PRO A 15 18.61 0.43 21.88
N GLN A 16 18.29 1.32 20.97
CA GLN A 16 17.27 2.38 21.19
C GLN A 16 15.82 1.84 21.21
N GLU A 17 15.63 0.56 21.31
CA GLU A 17 14.36 -0.07 21.70
C GLU A 17 14.19 -0.10 23.21
N LEU A 18 14.35 1.03 23.85
CA LEU A 18 13.71 1.26 25.12
C LEU A 18 12.22 1.43 24.81
N LEU A 19 11.45 0.37 25.06
CA LEU A 19 10.02 0.42 25.23
C LEU A 19 9.71 1.66 26.07
N LYS A 20 9.20 2.71 25.45
CA LYS A 20 8.69 3.87 26.14
C LYS A 20 7.65 3.32 27.09
N GLU A 21 7.88 3.40 28.39
CA GLU A 21 6.87 3.00 29.38
C GLU A 21 5.58 3.74 29.02
N ILE A 22 4.67 3.03 28.40
CA ILE A 22 3.33 3.54 28.11
C ILE A 22 2.71 3.68 29.49
N SER A 23 2.56 4.92 29.96
CA SER A 23 1.81 5.20 31.17
C SER A 23 0.49 4.43 31.05
N LYS A 24 0.22 3.52 32.02
CA LYS A 24 -1.01 2.74 32.09
C LYS A 24 -2.18 3.71 32.23
N VAL A 25 -2.64 4.24 31.11
CA VAL A 25 -3.92 4.93 31.06
C VAL A 25 -4.97 3.84 31.24
N ASN A 26 -5.76 3.97 32.27
CA ASN A 26 -6.72 2.95 32.77
C ASN A 26 -7.96 2.79 31.84
N ASN A 27 -7.83 3.09 30.54
CA ASN A 27 -8.88 2.93 29.55
C ASN A 27 -8.70 1.60 28.82
N ARG A 28 -9.29 0.55 29.37
CA ARG A 28 -9.42 -0.73 28.68
C ARG A 28 -10.37 -0.56 27.51
N LEU A 29 -9.87 -0.76 26.30
CA LEU A 29 -10.67 -0.75 25.08
C LEU A 29 -11.12 -2.17 24.75
N LEU A 30 -12.31 -2.28 24.20
CA LEU A 30 -12.76 -3.47 23.49
C LEU A 30 -12.45 -3.27 22.00
N ILE A 31 -11.56 -4.09 21.47
CA ILE A 31 -11.07 -4.01 20.07
C ILE A 31 -11.68 -5.17 19.29
N GLY A 32 -12.27 -4.90 18.14
CA GLY A 32 -12.87 -5.90 17.27
C GLY A 32 -12.10 -6.05 15.95
N ILE A 33 -11.80 -7.27 15.59
CA ILE A 33 -11.18 -7.65 14.32
C ILE A 33 -12.17 -8.53 13.56
N PRO A 34 -13.02 -7.95 12.70
CA PRO A 34 -13.96 -8.73 11.89
C PRO A 34 -13.24 -9.43 10.74
N ARG A 35 -13.86 -10.50 10.25
CA ARG A 35 -13.45 -11.15 9.01
C ARG A 35 -13.80 -10.25 7.82
N GLU A 36 -12.86 -10.09 6.86
CA GLU A 36 -13.12 -9.38 5.62
C GLU A 36 -14.17 -10.10 4.76
N ARG A 37 -15.10 -9.34 4.19
CA ARG A 37 -16.21 -9.90 3.36
C ARG A 37 -15.84 -10.05 1.90
N CYS A 38 -14.77 -9.40 1.44
CA CYS A 38 -14.25 -9.54 0.09
C CYS A 38 -13.34 -10.76 0.02
N GLU A 39 -13.67 -11.75 -0.82
CA GLU A 39 -12.87 -12.97 -0.97
C GLU A 39 -11.45 -12.70 -1.50
N ALA A 40 -11.26 -11.62 -2.24
CA ALA A 40 -9.95 -11.20 -2.73
C ALA A 40 -9.07 -10.58 -1.64
N GLU A 41 -9.66 -10.04 -0.56
CA GLU A 41 -8.90 -9.49 0.58
C GLU A 41 -8.54 -10.60 1.56
N LYS A 42 -7.24 -10.90 1.65
CA LYS A 42 -6.71 -11.94 2.54
C LYS A 42 -5.95 -11.37 3.73
N ARG A 43 -5.65 -10.07 3.71
CA ARG A 43 -4.90 -9.42 4.78
C ARG A 43 -5.75 -9.28 6.03
N LEU A 44 -5.07 -9.17 7.16
CA LEU A 44 -5.65 -8.90 8.47
C LEU A 44 -4.93 -7.68 9.09
N PRO A 45 -5.61 -6.83 9.87
CA PRO A 45 -4.99 -5.64 10.43
C PRO A 45 -3.93 -5.94 11.51
N LEU A 46 -4.07 -7.05 12.23
CA LEU A 46 -3.14 -7.45 13.30
C LEU A 46 -2.82 -8.94 13.20
N THR A 47 -1.57 -9.30 13.49
CA THR A 47 -1.14 -10.68 13.71
C THR A 47 -1.40 -11.12 15.16
N PRO A 48 -1.34 -12.44 15.49
CA PRO A 48 -1.47 -12.90 16.86
C PRO A 48 -0.47 -12.24 17.83
N GLU A 49 0.78 -12.01 17.38
CA GLU A 49 1.80 -11.35 18.21
C GLU A 49 1.40 -9.90 18.56
N ALA A 50 0.78 -9.20 17.63
CA ALA A 50 0.29 -7.83 17.88
C ALA A 50 -0.95 -7.84 18.80
N VAL A 51 -1.77 -8.89 18.74
CA VAL A 51 -2.90 -9.10 19.65
C VAL A 51 -2.40 -9.36 21.06
N ASP A 52 -1.39 -10.21 21.24
CA ASP A 52 -0.75 -10.52 22.53
C ASP A 52 -0.26 -9.22 23.21
N MET A 53 0.43 -8.34 22.45
CA MET A 53 0.85 -7.03 22.96
C MET A 53 -0.31 -6.17 23.46
N LEU A 54 -1.46 -6.21 22.77
CA LEU A 54 -2.63 -5.42 23.18
C LEU A 54 -3.31 -6.02 24.41
N THR A 55 -3.39 -7.33 24.51
CA THR A 55 -3.96 -8.04 25.68
C THR A 55 -3.08 -7.87 26.89
N ASP A 56 -1.75 -7.90 26.75
CA ASP A 56 -0.78 -7.60 27.80
C ASP A 56 -0.91 -6.15 28.32
N CYS A 57 -1.26 -5.20 27.43
CA CYS A 57 -1.58 -3.83 27.82
C CYS A 57 -2.94 -3.70 28.53
N GLY A 58 -3.70 -4.81 28.67
CA GLY A 58 -4.97 -4.87 29.38
C GLY A 58 -6.19 -4.56 28.52
N HIS A 59 -6.05 -4.48 27.19
CA HIS A 59 -7.18 -4.39 26.26
C HIS A 59 -7.84 -5.77 26.08
N ARG A 60 -9.12 -5.77 25.70
CA ARG A 60 -9.82 -6.98 25.25
C ARG A 60 -9.91 -6.97 23.75
N VAL A 61 -9.57 -8.09 23.12
CA VAL A 61 -9.60 -8.22 21.66
C VAL A 61 -10.59 -9.31 21.26
N LEU A 62 -11.58 -8.96 20.45
CA LEU A 62 -12.52 -9.89 19.82
C LEU A 62 -12.05 -10.16 18.40
N VAL A 63 -11.93 -11.41 18.02
CA VAL A 63 -11.61 -11.83 16.65
C VAL A 63 -12.73 -12.66 16.09
N GLU A 64 -13.30 -12.29 14.95
CA GLU A 64 -14.32 -13.10 14.28
C GLU A 64 -13.71 -14.42 13.78
N SER A 65 -14.37 -15.53 14.05
CA SER A 65 -13.90 -16.87 13.66
C SER A 65 -13.54 -16.93 12.17
N GLY A 66 -12.38 -17.50 11.87
CA GLY A 66 -11.85 -17.61 10.52
C GLY A 66 -11.28 -16.32 9.92
N ALA A 67 -11.17 -15.21 10.69
CA ALA A 67 -10.63 -13.95 10.19
C ALA A 67 -9.17 -14.09 9.70
N GLY A 68 -8.36 -14.91 10.36
CA GLY A 68 -6.94 -15.12 10.05
C GLY A 68 -6.64 -16.15 8.96
N LEU A 69 -7.62 -16.89 8.47
CA LEU A 69 -7.39 -18.01 7.54
C LEU A 69 -6.71 -17.59 6.24
N GLY A 70 -6.97 -16.36 5.77
CA GLY A 70 -6.35 -15.82 4.56
C GLY A 70 -4.83 -15.66 4.62
N ILE A 71 -4.28 -15.56 5.84
CA ILE A 71 -2.85 -15.40 6.13
C ILE A 71 -2.28 -16.56 6.96
N ASN A 72 -2.95 -17.72 6.92
CA ASN A 72 -2.57 -18.96 7.58
C ASN A 72 -2.53 -18.92 9.12
N TYR A 73 -3.28 -18.03 9.75
CA TYR A 73 -3.53 -18.07 11.19
C TYR A 73 -4.91 -18.67 11.48
N SER A 74 -4.94 -19.66 12.36
CA SER A 74 -6.17 -20.25 12.88
C SER A 74 -6.70 -19.46 14.09
N ASP A 75 -7.94 -19.69 14.44
CA ASP A 75 -8.56 -19.10 15.64
C ASP A 75 -7.78 -19.45 16.91
N ASN A 76 -7.14 -20.65 16.97
CA ASN A 76 -6.30 -21.05 18.10
C ASN A 76 -5.11 -20.12 18.32
N HIS A 77 -4.44 -19.66 17.25
CA HIS A 77 -3.31 -18.73 17.38
C HIS A 77 -3.74 -17.42 18.04
N PHE A 78 -4.93 -16.91 17.69
CA PHE A 78 -5.47 -15.69 18.31
C PHE A 78 -5.94 -15.94 19.75
N SER A 79 -6.53 -17.10 20.03
CA SER A 79 -6.94 -17.47 21.38
C SER A 79 -5.73 -17.63 22.31
N GLU A 80 -4.63 -18.24 21.84
CA GLU A 80 -3.37 -18.33 22.59
C GLU A 80 -2.74 -16.96 22.86
N ALA A 81 -2.94 -15.98 21.96
CA ALA A 81 -2.56 -14.58 22.13
C ALA A 81 -3.54 -13.77 23.00
N GLY A 82 -4.49 -14.43 23.67
CA GLY A 82 -5.43 -13.82 24.61
C GLY A 82 -6.65 -13.16 23.98
N ALA A 83 -6.92 -13.37 22.69
CA ALA A 83 -8.15 -12.90 22.05
C ALA A 83 -9.34 -13.78 22.39
N GLU A 84 -10.52 -13.19 22.44
CA GLU A 84 -11.79 -13.87 22.48
C GLU A 84 -12.29 -14.13 21.04
N ILE A 85 -12.48 -15.40 20.68
CA ILE A 85 -13.03 -15.74 19.37
C ILE A 85 -14.55 -15.64 19.43
N VAL A 86 -15.14 -14.94 18.45
CA VAL A 86 -16.60 -14.75 18.34
C VAL A 86 -17.09 -15.30 17.00
N ASP A 87 -18.26 -15.92 17.00
CA ASP A 87 -18.77 -16.62 15.81
C ASP A 87 -19.56 -15.71 14.87
N THR A 88 -20.04 -14.57 15.38
CA THR A 88 -20.93 -13.71 14.60
C THR A 88 -20.37 -12.29 14.39
N PRO A 89 -20.61 -11.69 13.21
CA PRO A 89 -20.26 -10.29 13.00
C PRO A 89 -20.94 -9.35 13.99
N ALA A 90 -22.16 -9.70 14.43
CA ALA A 90 -22.89 -8.86 15.36
C ALA A 90 -22.13 -8.66 16.70
N GLU A 91 -21.37 -9.66 17.14
CA GLU A 91 -20.57 -9.59 18.37
C GLU A 91 -19.31 -8.73 18.17
N VAL A 92 -18.54 -8.98 17.11
CA VAL A 92 -17.28 -8.25 16.87
C VAL A 92 -17.52 -6.76 16.62
N PHE A 93 -18.62 -6.39 15.95
CA PHE A 93 -18.96 -4.99 15.70
C PHE A 93 -19.52 -4.24 16.92
N GLN A 94 -19.68 -4.90 18.10
CA GLN A 94 -19.98 -4.23 19.36
C GLN A 94 -18.73 -3.65 20.07
N ALA A 95 -17.56 -3.78 19.47
CA ALA A 95 -16.33 -3.23 20.04
C ALA A 95 -16.31 -1.68 20.01
N ASP A 96 -15.45 -1.08 20.85
CA ASP A 96 -15.21 0.37 20.88
C ASP A 96 -14.38 0.83 19.68
N LEU A 97 -13.47 -0.03 19.28
CA LEU A 97 -12.53 0.16 18.18
C LEU A 97 -12.61 -1.04 17.25
N ILE A 98 -12.93 -0.79 15.98
CA ILE A 98 -12.93 -1.81 14.94
C ILE A 98 -11.68 -1.63 14.08
N LEU A 99 -10.93 -2.71 13.88
CA LEU A 99 -9.77 -2.76 13.00
C LEU A 99 -10.10 -3.66 11.82
N LYS A 100 -10.06 -3.13 10.60
CA LYS A 100 -10.24 -3.90 9.36
C LYS A 100 -9.42 -3.30 8.22
N ILE A 101 -9.22 -4.04 7.15
CA ILE A 101 -8.43 -3.58 5.99
C ILE A 101 -9.31 -2.73 5.06
N LEU A 102 -10.39 -3.30 4.55
CA LEU A 102 -11.27 -2.59 3.63
C LEU A 102 -12.24 -1.64 4.36
N PRO A 103 -12.76 -0.61 3.68
CA PRO A 103 -13.80 0.23 4.22
C PRO A 103 -15.01 -0.60 4.71
N PRO A 104 -15.66 -0.20 5.81
CA PRO A 104 -16.81 -0.94 6.30
C PRO A 104 -18.01 -0.80 5.34
N LEU A 105 -18.70 -1.91 5.14
CA LEU A 105 -19.93 -1.96 4.34
C LEU A 105 -21.13 -1.38 5.13
N PRO A 106 -22.19 -0.87 4.47
CA PRO A 106 -23.41 -0.39 5.15
C PRO A 106 -23.98 -1.38 6.15
N VAL A 107 -24.00 -2.67 5.80
CA VAL A 107 -24.49 -3.76 6.69
C VAL A 107 -23.62 -3.92 7.94
N GLU A 108 -22.31 -3.71 7.84
CA GLU A 108 -21.37 -3.76 8.96
C GLU A 108 -21.52 -2.51 9.84
N ILE A 109 -21.67 -1.33 9.23
CA ILE A 109 -21.93 -0.08 9.96
C ILE A 109 -23.24 -0.17 10.74
N ALA A 110 -24.27 -0.83 10.18
CA ALA A 110 -25.54 -1.04 10.87
C ALA A 110 -25.38 -1.85 12.17
N LEU A 111 -24.40 -2.77 12.26
CA LEU A 111 -24.09 -3.54 13.45
C LEU A 111 -23.30 -2.77 14.51
N MET A 112 -22.57 -1.71 14.12
CA MET A 112 -21.73 -0.94 15.03
C MET A 112 -22.55 -0.14 16.06
N ARG A 113 -22.00 0.04 17.23
CA ARG A 113 -22.55 0.96 18.24
C ARG A 113 -22.37 2.42 17.81
N PRO A 114 -23.21 3.34 18.26
CA PRO A 114 -22.94 4.77 18.11
C PRO A 114 -21.59 5.16 18.74
N ARG A 115 -20.84 6.05 18.08
CA ARG A 115 -19.52 6.56 18.50
C ARG A 115 -18.39 5.52 18.45
N THR A 116 -18.57 4.39 17.78
CA THR A 116 -17.48 3.44 17.50
C THR A 116 -16.39 4.14 16.66
N THR A 117 -15.13 3.79 16.92
CA THR A 117 -14.01 4.19 16.08
C THR A 117 -13.65 3.06 15.13
N VAL A 118 -13.44 3.36 13.85
CA VAL A 118 -13.06 2.38 12.83
C VAL A 118 -11.73 2.79 12.22
N PHE A 119 -10.76 1.88 12.24
CA PHE A 119 -9.53 1.96 11.44
C PHE A 119 -9.69 1.08 10.21
N SER A 120 -9.53 1.66 9.03
CA SER A 120 -9.55 0.94 7.75
C SER A 120 -8.81 1.72 6.68
N LEU A 121 -8.64 1.15 5.49
CA LEU A 121 -8.34 1.93 4.30
C LEU A 121 -9.56 2.81 4.02
N VAL A 122 -9.36 4.13 3.93
CA VAL A 122 -10.45 5.06 3.62
C VAL A 122 -10.29 5.52 2.18
N GLN A 123 -10.82 4.73 1.27
CA GLN A 123 -10.88 5.08 -0.16
C GLN A 123 -12.19 5.81 -0.40
N PHE A 124 -12.21 7.12 -0.16
CA PHE A 124 -13.44 7.94 -0.24
C PHE A 124 -14.23 7.77 -1.55
N ASN A 125 -13.53 7.48 -2.66
CA ASN A 125 -14.17 7.26 -3.97
C ASN A 125 -14.96 5.94 -4.06
N LEU A 126 -14.68 4.99 -3.16
CA LEU A 126 -15.34 3.67 -3.12
C LEU A 126 -16.42 3.59 -2.04
N PHE A 127 -16.55 4.62 -1.18
CA PHE A 127 -17.61 4.66 -0.19
C PHE A 127 -18.96 4.91 -0.88
N ALA A 128 -19.89 3.99 -0.68
CA ALA A 128 -21.29 4.25 -1.03
C ALA A 128 -21.83 5.42 -0.18
N GLN A 129 -22.64 6.28 -0.79
CA GLN A 129 -23.28 7.41 -0.09
C GLN A 129 -24.02 6.94 1.17
N GLU A 130 -24.71 5.80 1.10
CA GLU A 130 -25.40 5.18 2.22
C GLU A 130 -24.46 4.90 3.42
N ALA A 131 -23.23 4.43 3.16
CA ALA A 131 -22.25 4.19 4.22
C ALA A 131 -21.89 5.49 4.96
N PHE A 132 -21.69 6.60 4.24
CA PHE A 132 -21.45 7.90 4.86
C PHE A 132 -22.62 8.37 5.72
N GLU A 133 -23.85 8.25 5.21
CA GLU A 133 -25.06 8.64 5.93
C GLU A 133 -25.22 7.85 7.22
N LEU A 134 -24.99 6.53 7.20
CA LEU A 134 -25.02 5.67 8.37
C LEU A 134 -23.92 6.01 9.37
N MET A 135 -22.68 6.27 8.89
CA MET A 135 -21.57 6.67 9.77
C MET A 135 -21.86 7.99 10.47
N MET A 136 -22.40 8.99 9.75
CA MET A 136 -22.80 10.27 10.31
C MET A 136 -23.94 10.10 11.34
N ALA A 137 -24.97 9.33 11.01
CA ALA A 137 -26.10 9.09 11.90
C ALA A 137 -25.67 8.44 13.23
N LYS A 138 -24.71 7.51 13.18
CA LYS A 138 -24.15 6.83 14.35
C LYS A 138 -22.97 7.58 14.99
N ARG A 139 -22.52 8.70 14.42
CA ARG A 139 -21.35 9.47 14.89
C ARG A 139 -20.09 8.61 14.96
N ILE A 140 -19.86 7.76 13.97
CA ILE A 140 -18.69 6.91 13.88
C ILE A 140 -17.46 7.76 13.51
N THR A 141 -16.35 7.51 14.18
CA THR A 141 -15.05 8.09 13.84
C THR A 141 -14.31 7.14 12.90
N ALA A 142 -14.02 7.57 11.67
CA ALA A 142 -13.20 6.80 10.73
C ALA A 142 -11.78 7.34 10.71
N ILE A 143 -10.81 6.45 10.87
CA ILE A 143 -9.38 6.75 10.81
C ILE A 143 -8.77 5.92 9.69
N SER A 144 -8.08 6.58 8.77
CA SER A 144 -7.43 5.90 7.64
C SER A 144 -6.00 5.50 7.97
N TYR A 145 -5.65 4.23 7.76
CA TYR A 145 -4.26 3.78 7.80
C TYR A 145 -3.36 4.53 6.81
N GLU A 146 -3.91 4.90 5.65
CA GLU A 146 -3.17 5.59 4.59
C GLU A 146 -2.73 7.00 5.00
N LEU A 147 -3.44 7.61 5.95
CA LEU A 147 -3.19 8.97 6.43
C LEU A 147 -2.44 9.00 7.77
N MET A 148 -2.08 7.85 8.32
CA MET A 148 -1.27 7.79 9.53
C MET A 148 0.17 8.21 9.21
N ALA A 149 0.59 9.32 9.81
CA ALA A 149 1.93 9.85 9.66
C ALA A 149 2.74 9.63 10.95
N ASP A 150 4.04 9.37 10.80
CA ASP A 150 5.00 9.37 11.91
C ASP A 150 5.40 10.81 12.30
N GLU A 151 6.26 10.95 13.30
CA GLU A 151 6.78 12.24 13.78
C GLU A 151 7.53 13.04 12.71
N TYR A 152 7.99 12.38 11.63
CA TYR A 152 8.67 13.00 10.48
C TYR A 152 7.72 13.25 9.29
N ASN A 153 6.41 13.15 9.51
CA ASN A 153 5.38 13.27 8.46
C ASN A 153 5.54 12.27 7.30
N ARG A 154 6.05 11.07 7.60
CA ARG A 154 6.11 9.95 6.67
C ARG A 154 4.91 9.04 6.91
N PHE A 155 4.41 8.40 5.86
CA PHE A 155 3.23 7.52 5.89
C PHE A 155 3.66 6.05 5.83
N PRO A 156 4.03 5.41 6.96
CA PRO A 156 4.66 4.09 6.95
C PRO A 156 3.79 3.01 6.29
N VAL A 157 2.50 2.95 6.59
CA VAL A 157 1.59 1.96 6.01
C VAL A 157 1.44 2.16 4.50
N LEU A 158 1.23 3.41 4.06
CA LEU A 158 1.13 3.75 2.65
C LEU A 158 2.42 3.45 1.89
N ASN A 159 3.58 3.70 2.51
CA ASN A 159 4.87 3.45 1.88
C ASN A 159 5.09 1.95 1.62
N VAL A 160 4.86 1.11 2.62
CA VAL A 160 5.00 -0.36 2.49
C VAL A 160 4.05 -0.91 1.43
N THR A 161 2.78 -0.52 1.44
CA THR A 161 1.81 -0.97 0.43
C THR A 161 2.22 -0.52 -0.97
N SER A 162 2.68 0.72 -1.12
CA SER A 162 3.16 1.24 -2.41
C SER A 162 4.41 0.51 -2.92
N GLU A 163 5.30 0.09 -2.04
CA GLU A 163 6.48 -0.72 -2.41
C GLU A 163 6.07 -2.11 -2.91
N ILE A 164 5.12 -2.75 -2.24
CA ILE A 164 4.57 -4.03 -2.67
C ILE A 164 3.87 -3.89 -4.03
N GLU A 165 3.03 -2.87 -4.21
CA GLU A 165 2.35 -2.58 -5.47
C GLU A 165 3.35 -2.39 -6.63
N GLY A 166 4.42 -1.60 -6.39
CA GLY A 166 5.47 -1.36 -7.37
C GLY A 166 6.21 -2.64 -7.78
N ALA A 167 6.59 -3.48 -6.83
CA ALA A 167 7.25 -4.76 -7.10
C ALA A 167 6.32 -5.74 -7.83
N ALA A 168 5.08 -5.88 -7.35
CA ALA A 168 4.08 -6.76 -7.93
C ALA A 168 3.74 -6.38 -9.38
N SER A 169 3.71 -5.08 -9.71
CA SER A 169 3.40 -4.62 -11.06
C SER A 169 4.38 -5.17 -12.12
N ILE A 170 5.66 -5.27 -11.79
CA ILE A 170 6.68 -5.82 -12.69
C ILE A 170 6.55 -7.34 -12.82
N THR A 171 6.25 -8.04 -11.73
CA THR A 171 5.99 -9.49 -11.75
C THR A 171 4.78 -9.82 -12.63
N ILE A 172 3.67 -9.10 -12.43
CA ILE A 172 2.45 -9.24 -13.24
C ILE A 172 2.73 -8.88 -14.71
N ALA A 173 3.47 -7.81 -14.98
CA ALA A 173 3.85 -7.44 -16.34
C ALA A 173 4.66 -8.54 -17.01
N SER A 174 5.61 -9.15 -16.30
CA SER A 174 6.42 -10.26 -16.82
C SER A 174 5.56 -11.48 -17.17
N GLU A 175 4.59 -11.82 -16.33
CA GLU A 175 3.65 -12.91 -16.57
C GLU A 175 2.77 -12.64 -17.79
N LEU A 176 2.14 -11.45 -17.85
CA LEU A 176 1.21 -11.07 -18.92
C LEU A 176 1.88 -10.85 -20.28
N LEU A 177 3.18 -10.51 -20.33
CA LEU A 177 3.95 -10.43 -21.58
C LEU A 177 4.27 -11.83 -22.14
N SER A 178 4.27 -12.86 -21.30
CA SER A 178 4.56 -14.23 -21.68
C SER A 178 3.47 -14.79 -22.62
N ASN A 179 3.87 -15.67 -23.51
CA ASN A 179 2.95 -16.40 -24.40
C ASN A 179 2.07 -17.39 -23.63
N THR A 180 2.47 -17.83 -22.45
CA THR A 180 1.66 -18.74 -21.59
C THR A 180 0.36 -18.10 -21.12
N GLN A 181 0.30 -16.78 -21.06
CA GLN A 181 -0.89 -16.01 -20.69
C GLN A 181 -1.52 -15.31 -21.91
N GLY A 182 -1.17 -15.71 -23.13
CA GLY A 182 -1.67 -15.08 -24.35
C GLY A 182 -1.08 -13.71 -24.67
N GLY A 183 0.02 -13.34 -24.03
CA GLY A 183 0.76 -12.10 -24.25
C GLY A 183 1.60 -12.14 -25.54
N LYS A 184 2.41 -11.09 -25.75
CA LYS A 184 3.27 -10.92 -26.93
C LYS A 184 4.35 -12.00 -27.09
N GLY A 185 4.61 -12.82 -26.09
CA GLY A 185 5.70 -13.79 -26.08
C GLY A 185 7.09 -13.14 -25.98
N ILE A 186 7.22 -12.02 -25.30
CA ILE A 186 8.49 -11.33 -25.05
C ILE A 186 8.88 -11.42 -23.57
N LEU A 187 10.19 -11.47 -23.32
CA LEU A 187 10.73 -11.40 -21.97
C LEU A 187 10.69 -9.96 -21.47
N LEU A 188 10.15 -9.73 -20.27
CA LEU A 188 10.33 -8.46 -19.58
C LEU A 188 11.77 -8.41 -19.05
N GLY A 189 12.59 -7.56 -19.66
CA GLY A 189 14.00 -7.43 -19.32
C GLY A 189 14.89 -7.23 -20.54
N GLY A 190 16.15 -7.60 -20.43
CA GLY A 190 17.13 -7.52 -21.51
C GLY A 190 18.18 -8.61 -21.41
N ILE A 191 18.57 -9.15 -22.57
CA ILE A 191 19.68 -10.10 -22.71
C ILE A 191 20.61 -9.64 -23.82
N PRO A 192 21.91 -9.96 -23.78
CA PRO A 192 22.85 -9.55 -24.84
C PRO A 192 22.38 -10.00 -26.22
N GLY A 193 22.38 -9.06 -27.15
CA GLY A 193 21.97 -9.31 -28.55
C GLY A 193 20.48 -9.17 -28.84
N VAL A 194 19.64 -8.94 -27.82
CA VAL A 194 18.20 -8.67 -27.96
C VAL A 194 17.88 -7.29 -27.35
N SER A 195 17.11 -6.49 -28.09
CA SER A 195 16.68 -5.18 -27.58
C SER A 195 15.89 -5.35 -26.25
N PRO A 196 16.20 -4.58 -25.21
CA PRO A 196 15.50 -4.68 -23.93
C PRO A 196 14.04 -4.24 -24.07
N THR A 197 13.17 -4.82 -23.26
CA THR A 197 11.78 -4.39 -23.10
C THR A 197 11.74 -2.96 -22.57
N GLU A 198 10.92 -2.11 -23.17
CA GLU A 198 10.76 -0.72 -22.74
C GLU A 198 9.61 -0.59 -21.73
N VAL A 199 9.95 -0.12 -20.53
CA VAL A 199 9.01 0.13 -19.43
C VAL A 199 8.91 1.63 -19.19
N VAL A 200 7.71 2.18 -19.30
CA VAL A 200 7.40 3.58 -18.98
C VAL A 200 6.65 3.63 -17.66
N ILE A 201 7.09 4.49 -16.75
CA ILE A 201 6.50 4.63 -15.42
C ILE A 201 6.02 6.07 -15.27
N ILE A 202 4.74 6.23 -14.95
CA ILE A 202 4.09 7.50 -14.68
C ILE A 202 4.00 7.67 -13.17
N GLY A 203 4.88 8.51 -12.61
CA GLY A 203 5.03 8.77 -11.18
C GLY A 203 6.35 8.25 -10.60
N ALA A 204 7.13 9.16 -10.01
CA ALA A 204 8.41 8.89 -9.34
C ALA A 204 8.27 8.79 -7.80
N GLY A 205 7.08 8.41 -7.31
CA GLY A 205 6.83 8.12 -5.90
C GLY A 205 7.38 6.74 -5.50
N ASN A 206 7.04 6.25 -4.29
CA ASN A 206 7.54 4.97 -3.76
C ASN A 206 7.22 3.80 -4.70
N ALA A 207 5.96 3.66 -5.15
CA ALA A 207 5.58 2.58 -6.06
C ALA A 207 6.36 2.65 -7.39
N GLY A 208 6.45 3.85 -8.01
CA GLY A 208 7.21 4.03 -9.24
C GLY A 208 8.71 3.77 -9.07
N THR A 209 9.28 4.15 -7.94
CA THR A 209 10.70 3.88 -7.62
C THR A 209 10.98 2.39 -7.50
N VAL A 210 10.11 1.64 -6.82
CA VAL A 210 10.27 0.19 -6.67
C VAL A 210 10.02 -0.53 -7.98
N ALA A 211 9.00 -0.13 -8.75
CA ALA A 211 8.76 -0.67 -10.10
C ALA A 211 9.96 -0.42 -11.02
N ALA A 212 10.53 0.80 -11.02
CA ALA A 212 11.72 1.11 -11.80
C ALA A 212 12.92 0.26 -11.39
N ARG A 213 13.16 0.10 -10.09
CA ARG A 213 14.22 -0.76 -9.55
C ARG A 213 14.08 -2.21 -10.03
N ALA A 214 12.88 -2.77 -9.91
CA ALA A 214 12.59 -4.14 -10.31
C ALA A 214 12.77 -4.35 -11.82
N ALA A 215 12.28 -3.42 -12.66
CA ALA A 215 12.44 -3.48 -14.10
C ALA A 215 13.92 -3.35 -14.54
N LEU A 216 14.67 -2.43 -13.92
CA LEU A 216 16.11 -2.28 -14.18
C LEU A 216 16.91 -3.53 -13.78
N ALA A 217 16.54 -4.16 -12.65
CA ALA A 217 17.19 -5.40 -12.19
C ALA A 217 17.00 -6.56 -13.20
N LEU A 218 15.89 -6.58 -13.94
CA LEU A 218 15.66 -7.52 -15.04
C LEU A 218 16.36 -7.14 -16.35
N GLY A 219 17.00 -5.96 -16.40
CA GLY A 219 17.67 -5.47 -17.59
C GLY A 219 16.75 -4.73 -18.59
N ALA A 220 15.55 -4.32 -18.17
CA ALA A 220 14.66 -3.52 -19.00
C ALA A 220 15.17 -2.08 -19.19
N SER A 221 14.78 -1.44 -20.29
CA SER A 221 14.96 -0.01 -20.51
C SER A 221 13.82 0.75 -19.82
N VAL A 222 14.16 1.60 -18.84
CA VAL A 222 13.16 2.28 -18.00
C VAL A 222 13.16 3.78 -18.25
N LYS A 223 11.95 4.35 -18.40
CA LYS A 223 11.71 5.79 -18.51
C LYS A 223 10.70 6.20 -17.45
N VAL A 224 11.03 7.18 -16.61
CA VAL A 224 10.17 7.66 -15.52
C VAL A 224 9.73 9.08 -15.77
N PHE A 225 8.43 9.34 -15.60
CA PHE A 225 7.82 10.65 -15.73
C PHE A 225 7.14 11.07 -14.42
N ASP A 226 7.35 12.30 -14.01
CA ASP A 226 6.65 12.95 -12.89
C ASP A 226 6.62 14.47 -13.12
N ASP A 227 5.66 15.18 -12.55
CA ASP A 227 5.60 16.64 -12.59
C ASP A 227 6.51 17.29 -11.54
N ASP A 228 6.89 16.55 -10.50
CA ASP A 228 7.78 17.00 -9.43
C ASP A 228 9.25 16.65 -9.74
N ILE A 229 10.02 17.70 -10.10
CA ILE A 229 11.45 17.57 -10.38
C ILE A 229 12.24 17.02 -9.19
N ASN A 230 11.80 17.28 -7.94
CA ASN A 230 12.50 16.77 -6.76
C ASN A 230 12.34 15.26 -6.65
N LYS A 231 11.17 14.70 -6.96
CA LYS A 231 10.98 13.24 -7.02
C LYS A 231 11.85 12.62 -8.12
N LEU A 232 11.92 13.25 -9.30
CA LEU A 232 12.79 12.81 -10.38
C LEU A 232 14.26 12.84 -9.99
N ARG A 233 14.69 13.82 -9.21
CA ARG A 233 16.06 13.90 -8.67
C ARG A 233 16.32 12.79 -7.65
N ILE A 234 15.38 12.55 -6.74
CA ILE A 234 15.50 11.50 -5.72
C ILE A 234 15.61 10.12 -6.38
N ILE A 235 14.74 9.80 -7.34
CA ILE A 235 14.79 8.49 -8.00
C ILE A 235 16.11 8.26 -8.74
N GLN A 236 16.68 9.30 -9.36
CA GLN A 236 18.02 9.21 -9.98
C GLN A 236 19.14 9.01 -8.95
N GLN A 237 19.03 9.63 -7.77
CA GLN A 237 19.98 9.39 -6.68
C GLN A 237 19.93 7.96 -6.17
N VAL A 238 18.73 7.38 -6.08
CA VAL A 238 18.51 6.02 -5.56
C VAL A 238 18.86 4.93 -6.58
N LEU A 239 18.54 5.14 -7.87
CA LEU A 239 18.67 4.12 -8.91
C LEU A 239 19.83 4.34 -9.87
N GLY A 240 20.51 5.47 -9.77
CA GLY A 240 21.65 5.85 -10.61
C GLY A 240 21.32 6.90 -11.66
N GLN A 241 22.31 7.71 -12.00
CA GLN A 241 22.17 8.86 -12.92
C GLN A 241 21.86 8.46 -14.37
N GLY A 242 22.08 7.20 -14.74
CA GLY A 242 21.75 6.67 -16.07
C GLY A 242 20.26 6.45 -16.30
N LEU A 243 19.40 6.55 -15.26
CA LEU A 243 17.96 6.41 -15.42
C LEU A 243 17.38 7.60 -16.21
N PHE A 244 16.63 7.28 -17.27
CA PHE A 244 15.90 8.29 -18.01
C PHE A 244 14.75 8.85 -17.16
N THR A 245 14.76 10.15 -16.93
CA THR A 245 13.68 10.87 -16.23
C THR A 245 13.27 12.11 -17.03
N SER A 246 11.97 12.43 -17.03
CA SER A 246 11.43 13.64 -17.66
C SER A 246 10.18 14.12 -16.96
N THR A 247 9.90 15.41 -17.05
CA THR A 247 8.56 15.93 -16.81
C THR A 247 7.64 15.60 -17.99
N PHE A 248 6.34 15.86 -17.85
CA PHE A 248 5.31 15.55 -18.88
C PHE A 248 5.42 16.45 -20.12
N HIS A 249 6.61 16.45 -20.76
CA HIS A 249 6.76 17.15 -22.03
C HIS A 249 6.05 16.35 -23.15
N PRO A 250 5.07 16.93 -23.87
CA PRO A 250 4.19 16.19 -24.78
C PRO A 250 4.93 15.31 -25.80
N ASN A 251 5.92 15.86 -26.50
CA ASN A 251 6.67 15.11 -27.53
C ASN A 251 7.52 13.97 -26.93
N VAL A 252 8.10 14.19 -25.73
CA VAL A 252 8.92 13.18 -25.06
C VAL A 252 8.04 12.03 -24.56
N LEU A 253 6.91 12.37 -23.95
CA LEU A 253 5.92 11.41 -23.48
C LEU A 253 5.32 10.60 -24.63
N HIS A 254 4.91 11.26 -25.73
CA HIS A 254 4.41 10.62 -26.94
C HIS A 254 5.40 9.61 -27.51
N ASN A 255 6.68 9.96 -27.62
CA ASN A 255 7.71 9.05 -28.12
C ASN A 255 7.94 7.86 -27.16
N ALA A 256 7.87 8.10 -25.85
CA ALA A 256 8.00 7.03 -24.84
C ALA A 256 6.84 6.04 -24.94
N PHE A 257 5.59 6.51 -25.07
CA PHE A 257 4.42 5.64 -25.22
C PHE A 257 4.47 4.82 -26.51
N ARG A 258 4.86 5.45 -27.64
CA ARG A 258 4.98 4.75 -28.92
C ARG A 258 5.96 3.59 -28.88
N SER A 259 7.03 3.70 -28.09
CA SER A 259 8.06 2.64 -27.97
C SER A 259 7.81 1.68 -26.79
N ALA A 260 6.87 1.98 -25.90
CA ALA A 260 6.62 1.20 -24.71
C ALA A 260 6.09 -0.21 -24.99
N ASP A 261 6.57 -1.18 -24.24
CA ASP A 261 6.01 -2.52 -24.12
C ASP A 261 5.16 -2.64 -22.86
N VAL A 262 5.52 -1.90 -21.79
CA VAL A 262 4.77 -1.80 -20.54
C VAL A 262 4.68 -0.34 -20.12
N VAL A 263 3.50 0.09 -19.69
CA VAL A 263 3.27 1.38 -19.02
C VAL A 263 2.67 1.14 -17.65
N ILE A 264 3.26 1.74 -16.61
CA ILE A 264 2.80 1.62 -15.23
C ILE A 264 2.35 2.99 -14.72
N GLY A 265 1.09 3.10 -14.32
CA GLY A 265 0.52 4.26 -13.65
C GLY A 265 0.72 4.15 -12.14
N ALA A 266 1.66 4.93 -11.59
CA ALA A 266 2.01 4.94 -10.17
C ALA A 266 1.81 6.34 -9.53
N MET A 267 1.29 7.30 -10.28
CA MET A 267 1.11 8.67 -9.84
C MET A 267 -0.24 8.86 -9.16
N ARG A 268 -0.21 9.43 -7.94
CA ARG A 268 -1.42 9.88 -7.27
C ARG A 268 -1.78 11.27 -7.78
N TYR A 269 -2.96 11.41 -8.37
CA TYR A 269 -3.46 12.70 -8.82
C TYR A 269 -4.31 13.35 -7.73
N ILE A 270 -3.90 14.53 -7.27
CA ILE A 270 -4.57 15.25 -6.17
C ILE A 270 -5.55 16.30 -6.71
N ASN A 271 -5.54 16.57 -8.03
CA ASN A 271 -6.33 17.66 -8.60
C ASN A 271 -7.72 17.21 -9.04
N THR A 272 -8.76 17.79 -8.45
CA THR A 272 -10.17 17.47 -8.67
C THR A 272 -10.72 17.87 -10.05
N ARG A 273 -9.93 18.54 -10.91
CA ARG A 273 -10.38 19.06 -12.22
C ARG A 273 -10.26 18.07 -13.38
N HIS A 274 -9.34 17.10 -13.29
CA HIS A 274 -9.15 16.07 -14.30
C HIS A 274 -9.23 14.71 -13.65
N ARG A 275 -9.91 13.74 -14.29
CA ARG A 275 -10.08 12.38 -13.76
C ARG A 275 -8.89 11.49 -14.02
N TYR A 276 -8.02 11.84 -14.99
CA TYR A 276 -6.88 11.03 -15.42
C TYR A 276 -5.70 11.94 -15.80
N ILE A 277 -4.50 11.34 -15.89
CA ILE A 277 -3.26 12.01 -16.26
C ILE A 277 -2.95 11.77 -17.75
N ILE A 278 -3.23 10.55 -18.23
CA ILE A 278 -2.95 10.08 -19.57
C ILE A 278 -4.26 9.84 -20.32
N ALA A 279 -4.45 10.56 -21.41
CA ALA A 279 -5.63 10.41 -22.25
C ALA A 279 -5.56 9.14 -23.13
N GLU A 280 -6.72 8.70 -23.62
CA GLU A 280 -6.86 7.46 -24.42
C GLU A 280 -6.03 7.48 -25.70
N ASP A 281 -5.87 8.64 -26.35
CA ASP A 281 -5.07 8.80 -27.55
C ASP A 281 -3.61 8.38 -27.35
N MET A 282 -3.04 8.61 -26.17
CA MET A 282 -1.70 8.17 -25.81
C MET A 282 -1.62 6.63 -25.65
N ILE A 283 -2.68 5.97 -25.23
CA ILE A 283 -2.74 4.51 -25.18
C ILE A 283 -2.84 3.91 -26.59
N ARG A 284 -3.61 4.55 -27.47
CA ARG A 284 -3.82 4.09 -28.85
C ARG A 284 -2.55 4.08 -29.72
N ILE A 285 -1.54 4.90 -29.39
CA ILE A 285 -0.27 4.92 -30.14
C ILE A 285 0.74 3.87 -29.67
N MET A 286 0.46 3.15 -28.60
CA MET A 286 1.34 2.10 -28.08
C MET A 286 1.49 0.92 -29.05
N LYS A 287 2.53 0.13 -28.86
CA LYS A 287 2.73 -1.12 -29.60
C LYS A 287 1.55 -2.06 -29.39
N ARG A 288 1.15 -2.79 -30.43
CA ARG A 288 0.12 -3.84 -30.31
C ARG A 288 0.54 -4.88 -29.26
N GLY A 289 -0.34 -5.19 -28.32
CA GLY A 289 -0.09 -6.11 -27.21
C GLY A 289 0.84 -5.54 -26.13
N ALA A 290 1.06 -4.22 -26.10
CA ALA A 290 1.66 -3.56 -24.94
C ALA A 290 0.72 -3.61 -23.74
N LEU A 291 1.29 -3.59 -22.54
CA LEU A 291 0.54 -3.67 -21.30
C LEU A 291 0.41 -2.30 -20.64
N VAL A 292 -0.75 -2.04 -20.06
CA VAL A 292 -0.99 -0.90 -19.18
C VAL A 292 -1.40 -1.44 -17.82
N ILE A 293 -0.69 -1.05 -16.77
CA ILE A 293 -0.97 -1.41 -15.37
C ILE A 293 -1.23 -0.13 -14.59
N ASP A 294 -2.41 0.02 -14.04
CA ASP A 294 -2.79 1.19 -13.24
C ASP A 294 -2.84 0.82 -11.75
N LEU A 295 -1.83 1.27 -10.99
CA LEU A 295 -1.74 1.06 -9.55
C LEU A 295 -2.66 2.01 -8.77
N ARG A 296 -3.35 2.92 -9.43
CA ARG A 296 -4.16 3.97 -8.80
C ARG A 296 -5.63 3.92 -9.21
N ILE A 297 -6.07 2.84 -9.81
CA ILE A 297 -7.46 2.67 -10.28
C ILE A 297 -8.48 2.98 -9.18
N ASN A 298 -8.23 2.54 -7.95
CA ASN A 298 -9.09 2.78 -6.80
C ASN A 298 -9.06 4.24 -6.29
N GLN A 299 -8.19 5.08 -6.84
CA GLN A 299 -8.01 6.49 -6.45
C GLN A 299 -8.33 7.45 -7.61
N GLY A 300 -9.03 6.96 -8.63
CA GLY A 300 -9.42 7.71 -9.82
C GLY A 300 -8.59 7.40 -11.07
N GLY A 301 -7.61 6.50 -10.95
CA GLY A 301 -6.79 6.05 -12.07
C GLY A 301 -5.75 7.04 -12.59
N CYS A 302 -4.79 6.53 -13.33
CA CYS A 302 -3.81 7.35 -14.07
C CYS A 302 -4.22 7.53 -15.53
N PHE A 303 -5.00 6.62 -16.08
CA PHE A 303 -5.36 6.56 -17.50
C PHE A 303 -6.85 6.73 -17.70
N GLU A 304 -7.24 7.45 -18.75
CA GLU A 304 -8.65 7.62 -19.13
C GLU A 304 -9.35 6.27 -19.38
N THR A 305 -8.61 5.28 -19.87
CA THR A 305 -9.12 3.94 -20.18
C THR A 305 -9.31 3.01 -18.98
N THR A 306 -8.82 3.40 -17.80
CA THR A 306 -8.95 2.64 -16.53
C THR A 306 -9.92 3.29 -15.53
N CYS A 307 -10.46 4.45 -15.86
CA CYS A 307 -11.39 5.22 -15.01
C CYS A 307 -12.85 4.82 -15.28
#